data_7be870763f07c62e9c8191c83ec8121b
#
_entry.id   7be870763f07c62e9c8191c83ec8121b
#
_cell.length_a   1.000
_cell.length_b   1.000
_cell.length_c   1.000
_cell.angle_alpha   90.00
_cell.angle_beta   90.00
_cell.angle_gamma   90.00
#
_symmetry.space_group_name_H-M   'P 1'
#
loop_
_entity.id
_entity.type
_entity.pdbx_description
1 polymer ?
#
loop_
_entity_poly.entity_id
_entity_poly.type
_entity_poly.pdbx_seq_one_letter_code
_entity_poly.pdbx_strand_id
1 'polypeptide(L)' 'MGQQEVYDFLKKNKDTWFSSKEIAEKLEASVGSVTTTLAKLRKQKDIKFKRSLKKRNMYFYSFF' A
#
# COMPACT_ATOMS: atom_id res chain seq x y z
N MET A 1 -7.09 6.70 -10.65
CA MET A 1 -7.12 5.67 -9.61
C MET A 1 -7.62 6.26 -8.30
N GLY A 2 -8.50 5.55 -7.64
CA GLY A 2 -9.05 6.02 -6.38
C GLY A 2 -8.52 5.26 -5.18
N GLN A 3 -8.80 5.81 -4.01
CA GLN A 3 -8.45 5.20 -2.73
C GLN A 3 -9.06 3.79 -2.61
N GLN A 4 -10.25 3.61 -3.15
CA GLN A 4 -10.96 2.33 -3.10
C GLN A 4 -10.22 1.21 -3.82
N GLU A 5 -9.58 1.52 -4.94
CA GLU A 5 -8.83 0.50 -5.68
C GLU A 5 -7.69 -0.08 -4.85
N VAL A 6 -6.94 0.78 -4.19
CA VAL A 6 -5.84 0.33 -3.33
C VAL A 6 -6.38 -0.46 -2.14
N TYR A 7 -7.44 0.04 -1.53
CA TYR A 7 -8.09 -0.64 -0.42
C TYR A 7 -8.56 -2.05 -0.82
N ASP A 8 -9.27 -2.14 -1.94
CA ASP A 8 -9.79 -3.43 -2.43
C ASP A 8 -8.66 -4.39 -2.79
N PHE A 9 -7.59 -3.87 -3.38
CA PHE A 9 -6.43 -4.69 -3.72
C PHE A 9 -5.83 -5.33 -2.48
N LEU A 10 -5.62 -4.53 -1.44
CA LEU A 10 -5.06 -5.03 -0.18
C LEU A 10 -6.01 -5.98 0.53
N LYS A 11 -7.31 -5.70 0.47
CA LYS A 11 -8.33 -6.56 1.07
C LYS A 11 -8.36 -7.94 0.40
N LYS A 12 -8.27 -7.97 -0.92
CA LYS A 12 -8.21 -9.22 -1.68
C LYS A 12 -6.98 -10.04 -1.36
N ASN A 13 -5.90 -9.36 -1.04
CA ASN A 13 -4.61 -9.99 -0.78
C ASN A 13 -4.20 -9.83 0.69
N LYS A 14 -5.15 -9.93 1.60
CA LYS A 14 -4.85 -9.85 3.02
C LYS A 14 -3.83 -10.94 3.38
N ASP A 15 -3.05 -10.70 4.39
CA ASP A 15 -1.97 -11.58 4.82
C ASP A 15 -0.73 -11.51 3.92
N THR A 16 -0.73 -10.63 2.93
CA THR A 16 0.41 -10.40 2.06
C THR A 16 0.89 -8.97 2.22
N TRP A 17 2.20 -8.80 2.27
CA TRP A 17 2.80 -7.47 2.38
C TRP A 17 3.25 -6.99 1.01
N PHE A 18 2.91 -5.76 0.68
CA PHE A 18 3.28 -5.14 -0.59
C PHE A 18 3.96 -3.80 -0.34
N SER A 19 4.98 -3.50 -1.15
CA SER A 19 5.55 -2.15 -1.16
C SER A 19 4.68 -1.26 -2.05
N SER A 20 4.83 0.06 -1.90
CA SER A 20 4.09 1.00 -2.75
C SER A 20 4.40 0.76 -4.23
N LYS A 21 5.65 0.43 -4.55
CA LYS A 21 6.05 0.14 -5.91
C LYS A 21 5.34 -1.09 -6.47
N GLU A 22 5.23 -2.13 -5.67
CA GLU A 22 4.53 -3.36 -6.08
C GLU A 22 3.05 -3.09 -6.33
N ILE A 23 2.43 -2.33 -5.43
CA ILE A 23 1.03 -1.98 -5.58
C ILE A 23 0.83 -1.16 -6.85
N ALA A 24 1.71 -0.19 -7.10
CA ALA A 24 1.63 0.63 -8.29
C ALA A 24 1.73 -0.20 -9.56
N GLU A 25 2.63 -1.15 -9.59
CA GLU A 25 2.78 -2.05 -10.74
C GLU A 25 1.52 -2.90 -10.96
N LYS A 26 0.97 -3.45 -9.90
CA LYS A 26 -0.23 -4.30 -9.98
C LYS A 26 -1.45 -3.53 -10.44
N LEU A 27 -1.57 -2.26 -10.03
CA LEU A 27 -2.71 -1.43 -10.38
C LEU A 27 -2.45 -0.55 -11.60
N GLU A 28 -1.26 -0.68 -12.20
CA GLU A 28 -0.87 0.13 -13.36
C GLU A 28 -1.00 1.62 -13.09
N ALA A 29 -0.55 2.03 -11.90
CA ALA A 29 -0.64 3.40 -11.41
C ALA A 29 0.75 3.96 -11.11
N SER A 30 0.82 5.28 -10.87
CA SER A 30 2.09 5.88 -10.48
C SER A 30 2.38 5.62 -9.00
N VAL A 31 3.64 5.47 -8.66
CA VAL A 31 4.07 5.25 -7.28
C VAL A 31 3.65 6.43 -6.40
N GLY A 32 3.73 7.66 -6.94
CA GLY A 32 3.32 8.84 -6.20
C GLY A 32 1.85 8.82 -5.79
N SER A 33 0.97 8.45 -6.72
CA SER A 33 -0.47 8.34 -6.41
C SER A 33 -0.73 7.26 -5.38
N VAL A 34 -0.07 6.11 -5.52
CA VAL A 34 -0.24 5.00 -4.59
C VAL A 34 0.25 5.39 -3.21
N THR A 35 1.41 6.04 -3.12
CA THR A 35 1.97 6.47 -1.84
C THR A 35 1.01 7.44 -1.12
N THR A 36 0.44 8.40 -1.85
CA THR A 36 -0.51 9.34 -1.28
C THR A 36 -1.74 8.62 -0.75
N THR A 37 -2.27 7.67 -1.54
CA THR A 37 -3.45 6.89 -1.13
C THR A 37 -3.14 6.03 0.10
N LEU A 38 -1.99 5.39 0.11
CA LEU A 38 -1.57 4.56 1.25
C LEU A 38 -1.44 5.40 2.53
N ALA A 39 -0.92 6.62 2.40
CA ALA A 39 -0.82 7.51 3.55
C ALA A 39 -2.20 7.83 4.13
N LYS A 40 -3.19 8.06 3.28
CA LYS A 40 -4.56 8.30 3.72
C LYS A 40 -5.16 7.08 4.41
N LEU A 41 -5.00 5.90 3.82
CA LEU A 41 -5.53 4.67 4.40
C LEU A 41 -4.87 4.35 5.73
N ARG A 42 -3.57 4.58 5.84
CA ARG A 42 -2.83 4.38 7.08
C ARG A 42 -3.31 5.34 8.17
N LYS A 43 -3.56 6.58 7.80
CA LYS A 43 -4.07 7.59 8.73
C LYS A 43 -5.45 7.23 9.24
N GLN A 44 -6.27 6.59 8.40
CA GLN A 44 -7.61 6.15 8.76
C GLN A 44 -7.58 4.79 9.49
N LYS A 45 -6.41 4.20 9.64
CA LYS A 45 -6.21 2.90 10.29
C LYS A 45 -6.93 1.75 9.58
N ASP A 46 -7.11 1.88 8.27
CA ASP A 46 -7.70 0.82 7.46
C ASP A 46 -6.68 -0.23 7.05
N ILE A 47 -5.41 0.12 7.08
CA ILE A 47 -4.32 -0.78 6.72
C ILE A 47 -3.21 -0.68 7.76
N LYS A 48 -2.37 -1.69 7.80
CA LYS A 48 -1.19 -1.70 8.65
C LYS A 48 0.05 -1.58 7.77
N PHE A 49 1.15 -1.17 8.36
CA PHE A 49 2.39 -1.01 7.63
C PHE A 49 3.57 -1.41 8.51
N LYS A 50 4.69 -1.70 7.86
CA LYS A 50 5.94 -1.95 8.55
C LYS A 50 7.09 -1.40 7.72
N ARG A 51 8.19 -1.09 8.41
CA ARG A 51 9.39 -0.58 7.77
C ARG A 51 10.24 -1.75 7.29
N SER A 52 10.82 -1.60 6.11
CA SER A 52 11.75 -2.60 5.61
C SER A 52 13.04 -2.58 6.44
N LEU A 53 13.54 -3.78 6.79
CA LEU A 53 14.81 -3.89 7.49
C LEU A 53 16.00 -3.83 6.54
N LYS A 54 15.77 -4.09 5.25
CA LYS A 54 16.83 -4.17 4.25
C LYS A 54 17.05 -2.87 3.48
N LYS A 55 16.03 -2.07 3.32
CA LYS A 55 16.10 -0.83 2.54
C LYS A 55 15.57 0.33 3.35
N ARG A 56 16.32 1.44 3.33
CA ARG A 56 15.85 2.68 3.94
C ARG A 56 14.71 3.26 3.12
N ASN A 57 13.80 3.94 3.76
CA ASN A 57 12.68 4.63 3.12
C ASN A 57 11.73 3.71 2.36
N MET A 58 11.75 2.43 2.66
CA MET A 58 10.84 1.49 2.06
C MET A 58 9.90 0.93 3.13
N TYR A 59 8.60 0.96 2.83
CA TYR A 59 7.58 0.45 3.74
C TYR A 59 6.76 -0.60 3.01
N PHE A 60 6.30 -1.58 3.78
CA PHE A 60 5.37 -2.58 3.28
C PHE A 60 4.01 -2.33 3.91
N TYR A 61 2.97 -2.61 3.15
CA TYR A 61 1.59 -2.37 3.55
C TYR A 61 0.78 -3.64 3.41
N SER A 62 -0.20 -3.80 4.29
CA SER A 62 -1.08 -4.96 4.26
C SER A 62 -2.44 -4.58 4.84
N PHE A 63 -3.45 -5.37 4.49
CA PHE A 63 -4.78 -5.20 5.06
C PHE A 63 -4.80 -5.75 6.48
N PHE A 64 -5.59 -5.12 7.34
CA PHE A 64 -5.76 -5.62 8.71
C PHE A 64 -6.43 -6.99 8.74
#